data_94f6af911d55c4b9392d1d67ba9f115c
#
_entry.id   94f6af911d55c4b9392d1d67ba9f115c
#
_cell.length_a   1.000
_cell.length_b   1.000
_cell.length_c   1.000
_cell.angle_alpha   90.00
_cell.angle_beta   90.00
_cell.angle_gamma   90.00
#
_symmetry.space_group_name_H-M   'P 1'
#
loop_
_entity.id
_entity.type
_entity.pdbx_description
1 polymer ?
#
loop_
_entity_poly.entity_id
_entity_poly.type
_entity_poly.pdbx_seq_one_letter_code
_entity_poly.pdbx_strand_id
1 'polypeptide(L)'
;NATTTAGQILINIDPVLEEVRPDAFLVLGDTNSCLCAIAAKKRHIPIFHMEAGNRCFDQRVPEESNRKIVDHISDINLPYSSIAREYLWSEGIPSDRIVKTGSPMYEVLNRYLPQINASSILENLGLEKGKYFVVSAHREENISSERNFGNLVKILNDIAQTYGFPVIVSTHPRTRKKIETDGVDFHSLIRLMKPMGFSDYNKLQINAKTVISDSGTISEESSILNFKALNIREAHERPEAMEEASVMMVGLNPERVMQGLSELQNQNLETRNFRPVADYSIPNVSDKVVRIILSYTDYVKRVVWGER
;
A
#
# COMPACT_ATOMS: atom_id res chain seq x y z
N ASN A 1 7.99 -14.45 17.04
CA ASN A 1 8.07 -14.74 15.62
C ASN A 1 6.68 -14.69 14.97
N ALA A 2 6.58 -14.72 13.64
CA ALA A 2 5.33 -14.59 12.89
C ALA A 2 4.28 -15.65 13.29
N THR A 3 4.71 -16.90 13.49
CA THR A 3 3.83 -18.00 13.89
C THR A 3 3.23 -17.76 15.28
N THR A 4 4.04 -17.31 16.23
CA THR A 4 3.57 -16.98 17.59
C THR A 4 2.57 -15.84 17.55
N THR A 5 2.83 -14.79 16.74
CA THR A 5 1.92 -13.67 16.55
C THR A 5 0.58 -14.14 15.95
N ALA A 6 0.61 -14.97 14.92
CA ALA A 6 -0.62 -15.54 14.32
C ALA A 6 -1.42 -16.36 15.34
N GLY A 7 -0.74 -17.22 16.12
CA GLY A 7 -1.41 -17.99 17.19
C GLY A 7 -2.04 -17.10 18.25
N GLN A 8 -1.36 -16.05 18.70
CA GLN A 8 -1.89 -15.10 19.67
C GLN A 8 -3.11 -14.33 19.13
N ILE A 9 -3.07 -13.93 17.86
CA ILE A 9 -4.21 -13.28 17.20
C ILE A 9 -5.45 -14.17 17.24
N LEU A 10 -5.32 -15.45 16.88
CA LEU A 10 -6.43 -16.41 16.90
C LEU A 10 -7.00 -16.63 18.31
N ILE A 11 -6.10 -16.78 19.30
CA ILE A 11 -6.51 -16.96 20.69
C ILE A 11 -7.25 -15.72 21.23
N ASN A 12 -6.75 -14.53 20.91
CA ASN A 12 -7.28 -13.28 21.48
C ASN A 12 -8.56 -12.80 20.81
N ILE A 13 -8.78 -13.10 19.51
CA ILE A 13 -9.99 -12.67 18.81
C ILE A 13 -11.21 -13.53 19.18
N ASP A 14 -11.03 -14.79 19.55
CA ASP A 14 -12.13 -15.70 19.78
C ASP A 14 -13.08 -15.25 20.91
N PRO A 15 -12.62 -14.85 22.11
CA PRO A 15 -13.51 -14.31 23.13
C PRO A 15 -14.20 -13.00 22.73
N VAL A 16 -13.56 -12.18 21.91
CA VAL A 16 -14.17 -10.94 21.37
C VAL A 16 -15.35 -11.29 20.46
N LEU A 17 -15.17 -12.27 19.57
CA LEU A 17 -16.26 -12.73 18.69
C LEU A 17 -17.40 -13.37 19.49
N GLU A 18 -17.10 -14.06 20.59
CA GLU A 18 -18.12 -14.62 21.49
C GLU A 18 -18.94 -13.53 22.18
N GLU A 19 -18.29 -12.47 22.62
CA GLU A 19 -18.93 -11.35 23.32
C GLU A 19 -19.75 -10.49 22.35
N VAL A 20 -19.16 -10.08 21.22
CA VAL A 20 -19.76 -9.14 20.25
C VAL A 20 -20.85 -9.83 19.42
N ARG A 21 -20.69 -11.10 19.06
CA ARG A 21 -21.59 -11.88 18.18
C ARG A 21 -21.96 -11.11 16.90
N PRO A 22 -20.99 -10.67 16.09
CA PRO A 22 -21.28 -9.84 14.93
C PRO A 22 -22.00 -10.63 13.85
N ASP A 23 -22.91 -9.97 13.11
CA ASP A 23 -23.60 -10.56 11.95
C ASP A 23 -22.70 -10.70 10.72
N ALA A 24 -21.63 -9.92 10.64
CA ALA A 24 -20.66 -9.93 9.57
C ALA A 24 -19.27 -9.53 10.08
N PHE A 25 -18.24 -10.02 9.41
CA PHE A 25 -16.83 -9.73 9.70
C PHE A 25 -16.15 -9.14 8.48
N LEU A 26 -15.68 -7.89 8.58
CA LEU A 26 -14.97 -7.21 7.50
C LEU A 26 -13.46 -7.24 7.76
N VAL A 27 -12.71 -7.73 6.79
CA VAL A 27 -11.23 -7.73 6.78
C VAL A 27 -10.74 -6.77 5.71
N LEU A 28 -9.69 -6.01 6.02
CA LEU A 28 -8.97 -5.18 5.05
C LEU A 28 -7.51 -5.61 4.99
N GLY A 29 -7.07 -6.02 3.81
CA GLY A 29 -5.67 -6.36 3.53
C GLY A 29 -5.22 -7.70 4.10
N ASP A 30 -3.91 -7.86 4.24
CA ASP A 30 -3.25 -9.16 4.32
C ASP A 30 -2.18 -9.28 5.44
N THR A 31 -2.09 -8.30 6.33
CA THR A 31 -1.21 -8.41 7.50
C THR A 31 -1.66 -9.56 8.42
N ASN A 32 -0.81 -9.98 9.36
CA ASN A 32 -1.14 -11.11 10.24
C ASN A 32 -2.51 -10.97 10.94
N SER A 33 -3.00 -9.74 11.15
CA SER A 33 -4.33 -9.51 11.73
C SER A 33 -5.49 -10.06 10.88
N CYS A 34 -5.30 -10.18 9.57
CA CYS A 34 -6.34 -10.76 8.69
C CYS A 34 -6.68 -12.22 9.04
N LEU A 35 -5.76 -12.94 9.69
CA LEU A 35 -5.97 -14.31 10.13
C LEU A 35 -7.10 -14.46 11.17
N CYS A 36 -7.56 -13.36 11.78
CA CYS A 36 -8.82 -13.33 12.56
C CYS A 36 -9.99 -13.93 11.78
N ALA A 37 -9.99 -13.86 10.46
CA ALA A 37 -10.98 -14.47 9.58
C ALA A 37 -11.15 -15.99 9.81
N ILE A 38 -10.10 -16.70 10.25
CA ILE A 38 -10.18 -18.12 10.57
C ILE A 38 -11.12 -18.36 11.75
N ALA A 39 -11.01 -17.57 12.81
CA ALA A 39 -11.89 -17.66 13.98
C ALA A 39 -13.34 -17.30 13.61
N ALA A 40 -13.55 -16.23 12.83
CA ALA A 40 -14.86 -15.84 12.33
C ALA A 40 -15.50 -16.96 11.48
N LYS A 41 -14.73 -17.61 10.59
CA LYS A 41 -15.21 -18.74 9.78
C LYS A 41 -15.66 -19.93 10.62
N LYS A 42 -14.90 -20.25 11.68
CA LYS A 42 -15.25 -21.35 12.62
C LYS A 42 -16.53 -21.07 13.43
N ARG A 43 -16.91 -19.80 13.55
CA ARG A 43 -18.14 -19.36 14.24
C ARG A 43 -19.30 -19.10 13.26
N HIS A 44 -19.17 -19.45 11.98
CA HIS A 44 -20.15 -19.21 10.93
C HIS A 44 -20.54 -17.72 10.77
N ILE A 45 -19.60 -16.82 11.01
CA ILE A 45 -19.80 -15.39 10.77
C ILE A 45 -19.43 -15.09 9.32
N PRO A 46 -20.34 -14.51 8.50
CA PRO A 46 -20.04 -14.10 7.13
C PRO A 46 -18.83 -13.17 7.02
N ILE A 47 -17.86 -13.53 6.16
CA ILE A 47 -16.60 -12.82 6.02
C ILE A 47 -16.56 -12.08 4.69
N PHE A 48 -16.26 -10.78 4.78
CA PHE A 48 -16.04 -9.88 3.64
C PHE A 48 -14.59 -9.44 3.64
N HIS A 49 -13.87 -9.64 2.53
CA HIS A 49 -12.46 -9.31 2.43
C HIS A 49 -12.21 -8.20 1.41
N MET A 50 -11.86 -7.01 1.88
CA MET A 50 -11.40 -5.90 1.06
C MET A 50 -9.92 -6.06 0.70
N GLU A 51 -9.54 -5.56 -0.46
CA GLU A 51 -8.21 -5.74 -1.04
C GLU A 51 -7.92 -7.19 -1.45
N ALA A 52 -8.97 -7.96 -1.67
CA ALA A 52 -8.89 -9.35 -2.08
C ALA A 52 -8.27 -9.53 -3.48
N GLY A 53 -7.63 -10.66 -3.68
CA GLY A 53 -7.07 -11.04 -4.99
C GLY A 53 -5.75 -10.39 -5.35
N ASN A 54 -5.15 -9.59 -4.50
CA ASN A 54 -3.78 -9.09 -4.73
C ASN A 54 -2.79 -10.25 -4.75
N ARG A 55 -1.87 -10.24 -5.73
CA ARG A 55 -0.78 -11.23 -5.86
C ARG A 55 0.50 -10.54 -6.27
N CYS A 56 1.60 -10.90 -5.63
CA CYS A 56 2.94 -10.54 -6.11
C CYS A 56 3.70 -11.74 -6.67
N PHE A 57 3.15 -12.96 -6.50
CA PHE A 57 3.75 -14.23 -6.95
C PHE A 57 5.15 -14.49 -6.38
N ASP A 58 5.49 -13.84 -5.27
CA ASP A 58 6.77 -13.96 -4.57
C ASP A 58 6.56 -14.50 -3.16
N GLN A 59 6.95 -15.74 -2.93
CA GLN A 59 6.81 -16.41 -1.63
C GLN A 59 7.75 -15.87 -0.56
N ARG A 60 8.69 -14.99 -0.91
CA ARG A 60 9.54 -14.28 0.07
C ARG A 60 8.76 -13.18 0.80
N VAL A 61 7.63 -12.76 0.24
CA VAL A 61 6.73 -11.78 0.86
C VAL A 61 5.78 -12.50 1.81
N PRO A 62 5.88 -12.28 3.14
CA PRO A 62 5.09 -13.01 4.14
C PRO A 62 3.58 -12.88 3.94
N GLU A 63 3.14 -11.71 3.46
CA GLU A 63 1.74 -11.39 3.20
C GLU A 63 1.14 -12.24 2.05
N GLU A 64 1.97 -12.78 1.13
CA GLU A 64 1.48 -13.60 0.02
C GLU A 64 0.74 -14.87 0.49
N SER A 65 1.18 -15.45 1.60
CA SER A 65 0.49 -16.59 2.21
C SER A 65 -0.80 -16.16 2.91
N ASN A 66 -0.75 -15.05 3.64
CA ASN A 66 -1.91 -14.53 4.38
C ASN A 66 -3.06 -14.20 3.43
N ARG A 67 -2.78 -13.47 2.31
CA ARG A 67 -3.81 -13.06 1.36
C ARG A 67 -4.50 -14.26 0.70
N LYS A 68 -3.73 -15.29 0.33
CA LYS A 68 -4.30 -16.54 -0.21
C LYS A 68 -5.21 -17.22 0.80
N ILE A 69 -4.78 -17.35 2.06
CA ILE A 69 -5.61 -17.94 3.11
C ILE A 69 -6.92 -17.16 3.26
N VAL A 70 -6.84 -15.84 3.40
CA VAL A 70 -8.01 -15.01 3.67
C VAL A 70 -8.96 -14.96 2.47
N ASP A 71 -8.45 -14.86 1.25
CA ASP A 71 -9.25 -14.89 0.03
C ASP A 71 -10.07 -16.18 -0.06
N HIS A 72 -9.45 -17.33 0.21
CA HIS A 72 -10.11 -18.63 0.07
C HIS A 72 -11.09 -18.97 1.20
N ILE A 73 -10.92 -18.41 2.38
CA ILE A 73 -11.86 -18.63 3.48
C ILE A 73 -12.95 -17.56 3.56
N SER A 74 -12.78 -16.42 2.92
CA SER A 74 -13.79 -15.36 2.87
C SER A 74 -15.00 -15.78 2.05
N ASP A 75 -16.17 -15.32 2.48
CA ASP A 75 -17.42 -15.65 1.80
C ASP A 75 -17.67 -14.70 0.61
N ILE A 76 -17.30 -13.42 0.77
CA ILE A 76 -17.38 -12.41 -0.28
C ILE A 76 -16.02 -11.69 -0.38
N ASN A 77 -15.41 -11.77 -1.55
CA ASN A 77 -14.16 -11.07 -1.87
C ASN A 77 -14.45 -9.75 -2.58
N LEU A 78 -13.81 -8.69 -2.12
CA LEU A 78 -13.98 -7.32 -2.59
C LEU A 78 -12.66 -6.80 -3.20
N PRO A 79 -12.28 -7.28 -4.41
CA PRO A 79 -11.07 -6.84 -5.07
C PRO A 79 -11.16 -5.38 -5.49
N TYR A 80 -10.02 -4.69 -5.53
CA TYR A 80 -9.94 -3.32 -5.98
C TYR A 80 -9.95 -3.20 -7.50
N SER A 81 -9.29 -4.13 -8.20
CA SER A 81 -9.11 -4.06 -9.64
C SER A 81 -9.73 -5.26 -10.37
N SER A 82 -9.89 -5.10 -11.68
CA SER A 82 -10.33 -6.19 -12.56
C SER A 82 -9.31 -7.31 -12.59
N ILE A 83 -8.01 -7.00 -12.56
CA ILE A 83 -6.94 -7.99 -12.56
C ILE A 83 -6.97 -8.82 -11.28
N ALA A 84 -7.13 -8.19 -10.11
CA ALA A 84 -7.28 -8.91 -8.85
C ALA A 84 -8.50 -9.83 -8.86
N ARG A 85 -9.63 -9.41 -9.47
CA ARG A 85 -10.79 -10.27 -9.68
C ARG A 85 -10.49 -11.48 -10.56
N GLU A 86 -9.71 -11.29 -11.62
CA GLU A 86 -9.30 -12.37 -12.53
C GLU A 86 -8.41 -13.40 -11.83
N TYR A 87 -7.52 -12.96 -10.95
CA TYR A 87 -6.72 -13.87 -10.12
C TYR A 87 -7.60 -14.74 -9.23
N LEU A 88 -8.60 -14.15 -8.56
CA LEU A 88 -9.55 -14.91 -7.73
C LEU A 88 -10.32 -15.96 -8.56
N TRP A 89 -10.77 -15.60 -9.76
CA TRP A 89 -11.42 -16.55 -10.65
C TRP A 89 -10.50 -17.69 -11.09
N SER A 90 -9.26 -17.36 -11.43
CA SER A 90 -8.27 -18.38 -11.84
C SER A 90 -7.92 -19.33 -10.70
N GLU A 91 -8.07 -18.91 -9.46
CA GLU A 91 -7.87 -19.72 -8.25
C GLU A 91 -9.14 -20.52 -7.85
N GLY A 92 -10.22 -20.43 -8.64
CA GLY A 92 -11.43 -21.22 -8.46
C GLY A 92 -12.48 -20.63 -7.52
N ILE A 93 -12.35 -19.36 -7.13
CA ILE A 93 -13.37 -18.69 -6.32
C ILE A 93 -14.62 -18.40 -7.17
N PRO A 94 -15.84 -18.79 -6.73
CA PRO A 94 -17.07 -18.58 -7.48
C PRO A 94 -17.34 -17.11 -7.79
N SER A 95 -17.77 -16.82 -9.01
CA SER A 95 -17.95 -15.45 -9.50
C SER A 95 -19.02 -14.64 -8.75
N ASP A 96 -20.03 -15.31 -8.21
CA ASP A 96 -21.08 -14.70 -7.38
C ASP A 96 -20.58 -14.24 -6.00
N ARG A 97 -19.36 -14.64 -5.63
CA ARG A 97 -18.69 -14.27 -4.37
C ARG A 97 -17.56 -13.26 -4.57
N ILE A 98 -17.46 -12.67 -5.75
CA ILE A 98 -16.43 -11.67 -6.06
C ILE A 98 -17.10 -10.41 -6.57
N VAL A 99 -17.02 -9.34 -5.78
CA VAL A 99 -17.65 -8.05 -6.10
C VAL A 99 -16.58 -6.97 -6.14
N LYS A 100 -16.19 -6.51 -7.34
CA LYS A 100 -15.19 -5.47 -7.49
C LYS A 100 -15.69 -4.14 -6.94
N THR A 101 -14.97 -3.56 -5.99
CA THR A 101 -15.33 -2.29 -5.33
C THR A 101 -14.55 -1.09 -5.85
N GLY A 102 -13.32 -1.28 -6.29
CA GLY A 102 -12.32 -0.22 -6.43
C GLY A 102 -11.56 0.03 -5.14
N SER A 103 -10.50 0.82 -5.20
CA SER A 103 -9.73 1.21 -4.02
C SER A 103 -10.43 2.31 -3.21
N PRO A 104 -10.48 2.22 -1.87
CA PRO A 104 -11.02 3.28 -1.02
C PRO A 104 -10.10 4.50 -0.91
N MET A 105 -8.88 4.43 -1.45
CA MET A 105 -7.87 5.48 -1.29
C MET A 105 -8.33 6.83 -1.85
N TYR A 106 -9.16 6.83 -2.91
CA TYR A 106 -9.73 8.06 -3.46
C TYR A 106 -10.60 8.80 -2.42
N GLU A 107 -11.48 8.08 -1.73
CA GLU A 107 -12.32 8.67 -0.68
C GLU A 107 -11.48 9.20 0.47
N VAL A 108 -10.49 8.41 0.91
CA VAL A 108 -9.59 8.79 2.01
C VAL A 108 -8.83 10.07 1.67
N LEU A 109 -8.17 10.11 0.52
CA LEU A 109 -7.38 11.27 0.11
C LEU A 109 -8.25 12.52 -0.08
N ASN A 110 -9.41 12.40 -0.71
CA ASN A 110 -10.32 13.54 -0.89
C ASN A 110 -10.88 14.06 0.45
N ARG A 111 -11.20 13.19 1.40
CA ARG A 111 -11.63 13.60 2.73
C ARG A 111 -10.56 14.41 3.48
N TYR A 112 -9.30 14.03 3.32
CA TYR A 112 -8.17 14.71 3.97
C TYR A 112 -7.55 15.82 3.13
N LEU A 113 -8.00 16.03 1.89
CA LEU A 113 -7.43 17.03 0.99
C LEU A 113 -7.41 18.46 1.57
N PRO A 114 -8.45 18.94 2.30
CA PRO A 114 -8.39 20.24 2.96
C PRO A 114 -7.25 20.33 4.00
N GLN A 115 -7.05 19.29 4.83
CA GLN A 115 -5.98 19.24 5.82
C GLN A 115 -4.60 19.10 5.15
N ILE A 116 -4.51 18.33 4.07
CA ILE A 116 -3.29 18.22 3.27
C ILE A 116 -2.91 19.58 2.69
N ASN A 117 -3.87 20.30 2.11
CA ASN A 117 -3.62 21.62 1.54
C ASN A 117 -3.25 22.66 2.61
N ALA A 118 -3.82 22.58 3.79
CA ALA A 118 -3.55 23.48 4.91
C ALA A 118 -2.22 23.20 5.64
N SER A 119 -1.55 22.07 5.37
CA SER A 119 -0.29 21.74 6.02
C SER A 119 0.82 22.74 5.67
N SER A 120 1.52 23.24 6.69
CA SER A 120 2.68 24.13 6.59
C SER A 120 4.02 23.39 6.57
N ILE A 121 4.01 22.10 6.29
CA ILE A 121 5.22 21.25 6.38
C ILE A 121 6.35 21.73 5.46
N LEU A 122 6.05 22.27 4.26
CA LEU A 122 7.07 22.80 3.36
C LEU A 122 7.79 23.99 3.99
N GLU A 123 7.04 24.92 4.57
CA GLU A 123 7.55 26.11 5.25
C GLU A 123 8.37 25.71 6.47
N ASN A 124 7.86 24.80 7.29
CA ASN A 124 8.53 24.29 8.50
C ASN A 124 9.87 23.59 8.17
N LEU A 125 9.99 22.98 7.00
CA LEU A 125 11.22 22.33 6.55
C LEU A 125 12.08 23.20 5.62
N GLY A 126 11.63 24.43 5.30
CA GLY A 126 12.33 25.31 4.35
C GLY A 126 12.45 24.69 2.97
N LEU A 127 11.38 24.07 2.47
CA LEU A 127 11.34 23.39 1.17
C LEU A 127 10.57 24.21 0.13
N GLU A 128 11.05 24.17 -1.11
CA GLU A 128 10.40 24.81 -2.25
C GLU A 128 9.78 23.73 -3.15
N LYS A 129 8.54 23.97 -3.61
CA LYS A 129 7.82 23.08 -4.51
C LYS A 129 8.65 22.69 -5.73
N GLY A 130 8.74 21.40 -6.03
CA GLY A 130 9.50 20.85 -7.16
C GLY A 130 11.01 20.84 -6.98
N LYS A 131 11.54 21.29 -5.83
CA LYS A 131 12.98 21.35 -5.57
C LYS A 131 13.41 20.48 -4.38
N TYR A 132 12.79 19.36 -4.19
CA TYR A 132 13.20 18.32 -3.23
C TYR A 132 12.65 16.96 -3.64
N PHE A 133 13.21 15.92 -3.07
CA PHE A 133 12.77 14.54 -3.23
C PHE A 133 12.20 14.01 -1.90
N VAL A 134 11.22 13.11 -1.99
CA VAL A 134 10.72 12.35 -0.85
C VAL A 134 11.09 10.89 -1.05
N VAL A 135 11.68 10.28 -0.04
CA VAL A 135 12.04 8.85 -0.06
C VAL A 135 11.45 8.16 1.15
N SER A 136 10.82 7.01 0.91
CA SER A 136 10.22 6.17 1.93
C SER A 136 10.61 4.72 1.66
N ALA A 137 11.49 4.16 2.50
CA ALA A 137 11.94 2.78 2.41
C ALA A 137 11.85 2.12 3.79
N HIS A 138 10.84 1.28 3.98
CA HIS A 138 10.50 0.68 5.28
C HIS A 138 10.51 -0.83 5.28
N ARG A 139 10.49 -1.47 4.11
CA ARG A 139 10.39 -2.91 4.02
C ARG A 139 11.63 -3.59 4.57
N GLU A 140 11.39 -4.67 5.30
CA GLU A 140 12.45 -5.41 5.98
C GLU A 140 13.47 -5.96 4.99
N GLU A 141 13.04 -6.45 3.83
CA GLU A 141 13.91 -6.93 2.76
C GLU A 141 14.90 -5.87 2.23
N ASN A 142 14.51 -4.60 2.29
CA ASN A 142 15.35 -3.49 1.85
C ASN A 142 16.39 -3.05 2.88
N ILE A 143 16.13 -3.36 4.16
CA ILE A 143 16.95 -2.91 5.28
C ILE A 143 17.81 -4.03 5.83
N SER A 144 17.33 -5.28 5.84
CA SER A 144 18.03 -6.42 6.40
C SER A 144 19.16 -6.92 5.52
N SER A 145 19.06 -6.77 4.20
CA SER A 145 20.12 -7.12 3.25
C SER A 145 21.17 -6.02 3.19
N GLU A 146 22.44 -6.34 3.48
CA GLU A 146 23.56 -5.38 3.36
C GLU A 146 23.67 -4.79 1.95
N ARG A 147 23.45 -5.61 0.91
CA ARG A 147 23.46 -5.17 -0.49
C ARG A 147 22.35 -4.15 -0.75
N ASN A 148 21.12 -4.46 -0.33
CA ASN A 148 19.98 -3.57 -0.57
C ASN A 148 20.13 -2.28 0.22
N PHE A 149 20.57 -2.37 1.47
CA PHE A 149 20.83 -1.18 2.28
C PHE A 149 21.95 -0.32 1.68
N GLY A 150 23.06 -0.91 1.23
CA GLY A 150 24.13 -0.19 0.55
C GLY A 150 23.65 0.48 -0.75
N ASN A 151 22.81 -0.20 -1.54
CA ASN A 151 22.19 0.37 -2.73
C ASN A 151 21.27 1.56 -2.38
N LEU A 152 20.48 1.45 -1.32
CA LEU A 152 19.63 2.55 -0.85
C LEU A 152 20.46 3.78 -0.47
N VAL A 153 21.54 3.60 0.30
CA VAL A 153 22.46 4.68 0.66
C VAL A 153 23.07 5.32 -0.59
N LYS A 154 23.51 4.50 -1.54
CA LYS A 154 24.06 5.00 -2.80
C LYS A 154 23.01 5.79 -3.59
N ILE A 155 21.78 5.30 -3.72
CA ILE A 155 20.68 6.00 -4.40
C ILE A 155 20.46 7.37 -3.78
N LEU A 156 20.39 7.46 -2.45
CA LEU A 156 20.17 8.73 -1.75
C LEU A 156 21.29 9.74 -2.04
N ASN A 157 22.55 9.31 -1.98
CA ASN A 157 23.71 10.14 -2.25
C ASN A 157 23.77 10.55 -3.73
N ASP A 158 23.54 9.64 -4.66
CA ASP A 158 23.53 9.91 -6.10
C ASP A 158 22.47 10.97 -6.47
N ILE A 159 21.25 10.88 -5.88
CA ILE A 159 20.19 11.88 -6.09
C ILE A 159 20.61 13.24 -5.54
N ALA A 160 21.09 13.29 -4.31
CA ALA A 160 21.52 14.55 -3.69
C ALA A 160 22.65 15.23 -4.48
N GLN A 161 23.63 14.46 -4.92
CA GLN A 161 24.76 14.96 -5.69
C GLN A 161 24.35 15.41 -7.10
N THR A 162 23.51 14.64 -7.79
CA THR A 162 23.13 14.93 -9.18
C THR A 162 22.21 16.13 -9.30
N TYR A 163 21.23 16.25 -8.40
CA TYR A 163 20.21 17.28 -8.51
C TYR A 163 20.47 18.50 -7.63
N GLY A 164 21.32 18.42 -6.60
CA GLY A 164 21.59 19.52 -5.68
C GLY A 164 20.37 19.95 -4.85
N PHE A 165 19.39 19.08 -4.67
CA PHE A 165 18.15 19.33 -3.94
C PHE A 165 18.08 18.51 -2.66
N PRO A 166 17.38 19.00 -1.62
CA PRO A 166 17.11 18.22 -0.42
C PRO A 166 16.44 16.89 -0.73
N VAL A 167 16.89 15.84 -0.03
CA VAL A 167 16.28 14.51 -0.06
C VAL A 167 15.68 14.22 1.31
N ILE A 168 14.37 14.26 1.41
CA ILE A 168 13.63 14.04 2.65
C ILE A 168 13.34 12.55 2.78
N VAL A 169 13.98 11.90 3.74
CA VAL A 169 13.85 10.44 3.94
C VAL A 169 13.01 10.17 5.18
N SER A 170 11.82 9.61 4.98
CA SER A 170 11.01 9.08 6.08
C SER A 170 11.65 7.80 6.59
N THR A 171 12.15 7.80 7.83
CA THR A 171 12.87 6.66 8.41
C THR A 171 12.08 6.01 9.53
N HIS A 172 11.80 4.72 9.38
CA HIS A 172 11.32 3.90 10.49
C HIS A 172 12.41 3.78 11.58
N PRO A 173 12.07 3.64 12.88
CA PRO A 173 13.05 3.49 13.95
C PRO A 173 14.12 2.44 13.71
N ARG A 174 13.77 1.30 13.10
CA ARG A 174 14.73 0.23 12.74
C ARG A 174 15.76 0.71 11.71
N THR A 175 15.30 1.40 10.65
CA THR A 175 16.18 1.96 9.61
C THR A 175 17.13 2.98 10.22
N ARG A 176 16.62 3.86 11.08
CA ARG A 176 17.45 4.86 11.77
C ARG A 176 18.52 4.19 12.63
N LYS A 177 18.14 3.19 13.43
CA LYS A 177 19.10 2.44 14.25
C LYS A 177 20.21 1.79 13.42
N LYS A 178 19.87 1.20 12.26
CA LYS A 178 20.85 0.62 11.36
C LYS A 178 21.79 1.68 10.80
N ILE A 179 21.27 2.81 10.34
CA ILE A 179 22.07 3.93 9.85
C ILE A 179 23.09 4.40 10.91
N GLU A 180 22.64 4.56 12.15
CA GLU A 180 23.49 4.99 13.29
C GLU A 180 24.55 3.93 13.63
N THR A 181 24.16 2.65 13.59
CA THR A 181 25.09 1.54 13.93
C THR A 181 26.17 1.35 12.86
N ASP A 182 25.79 1.46 11.58
CA ASP A 182 26.69 1.18 10.46
C ASP A 182 27.57 2.42 10.11
N GLY A 183 27.39 3.55 10.79
CA GLY A 183 28.19 4.76 10.60
C GLY A 183 28.10 5.31 9.16
N VAL A 184 26.91 5.28 8.56
CA VAL A 184 26.70 5.65 7.17
C VAL A 184 26.95 7.14 6.95
N ASP A 185 27.80 7.48 5.96
CA ASP A 185 28.04 8.85 5.55
C ASP A 185 27.04 9.28 4.48
N PHE A 186 26.29 10.33 4.78
CA PHE A 186 25.28 10.90 3.90
C PHE A 186 25.68 12.26 3.38
N HIS A 187 25.32 12.56 2.15
CA HIS A 187 25.42 13.90 1.61
C HIS A 187 24.63 14.91 2.48
N SER A 188 25.14 16.11 2.66
CA SER A 188 24.55 17.14 3.54
C SER A 188 23.10 17.54 3.22
N LEU A 189 22.65 17.29 1.99
CA LEU A 189 21.27 17.53 1.56
C LEU A 189 20.30 16.42 1.98
N ILE A 190 20.77 15.28 2.49
CA ILE A 190 19.90 14.20 2.95
C ILE A 190 19.43 14.50 4.37
N ARG A 191 18.12 14.51 4.54
CA ARG A 191 17.46 14.82 5.82
C ARG A 191 16.65 13.61 6.27
N LEU A 192 17.14 12.92 7.31
CA LEU A 192 16.46 11.77 7.90
C LEU A 192 15.37 12.25 8.86
N MET A 193 14.11 12.00 8.52
CA MET A 193 12.94 12.43 9.28
C MET A 193 12.29 11.27 10.02
N LYS A 194 11.70 11.53 11.18
CA LYS A 194 10.75 10.58 11.79
C LYS A 194 9.51 10.43 10.90
N PRO A 195 8.75 9.33 11.02
CA PRO A 195 7.47 9.21 10.33
C PRO A 195 6.59 10.42 10.61
N MET A 196 6.02 10.97 9.56
CA MET A 196 5.16 12.15 9.60
C MET A 196 3.68 11.76 9.62
N GLY A 197 2.83 12.67 10.05
CA GLY A 197 1.39 12.50 9.96
C GLY A 197 0.91 12.44 8.51
N PHE A 198 -0.26 11.81 8.29
CA PHE A 198 -0.83 11.56 6.97
C PHE A 198 -0.91 12.82 6.10
N SER A 199 -1.42 13.93 6.64
CA SER A 199 -1.60 15.18 5.89
C SER A 199 -0.27 15.81 5.48
N ASP A 200 0.72 15.84 6.39
CA ASP A 200 2.04 16.40 6.14
C ASP A 200 2.80 15.56 5.09
N TYR A 201 2.73 14.23 5.23
CA TYR A 201 3.41 13.35 4.28
C TYR A 201 2.83 13.48 2.87
N ASN A 202 1.50 13.48 2.73
CA ASN A 202 0.86 13.69 1.43
C ASN A 202 1.14 15.09 0.85
N LYS A 203 1.20 16.14 1.70
CA LYS A 203 1.61 17.47 1.25
C LYS A 203 3.02 17.47 0.67
N LEU A 204 3.96 16.76 1.31
CA LEU A 204 5.32 16.59 0.79
C LEU A 204 5.33 15.84 -0.54
N GLN A 205 4.57 14.73 -0.66
CA GLN A 205 4.49 13.95 -1.89
C GLN A 205 4.00 14.78 -3.08
N ILE A 206 2.88 15.51 -2.92
CA ILE A 206 2.26 16.33 -3.99
C ILE A 206 3.21 17.40 -4.51
N ASN A 207 4.06 17.95 -3.65
CA ASN A 207 4.95 19.07 -3.99
C ASN A 207 6.39 18.66 -4.26
N ALA A 208 6.72 17.39 -4.14
CA ALA A 208 8.06 16.88 -4.44
C ALA A 208 8.38 16.94 -5.94
N LYS A 209 9.65 17.01 -6.28
CA LYS A 209 10.13 16.77 -7.65
C LYS A 209 9.82 15.34 -8.08
N THR A 210 10.06 14.39 -7.20
CA THR A 210 9.71 12.97 -7.35
C THR A 210 9.62 12.30 -5.98
N VAL A 211 8.71 11.35 -5.86
CA VAL A 211 8.60 10.46 -4.69
C VAL A 211 9.17 9.11 -5.05
N ILE A 212 9.96 8.52 -4.14
CA ILE A 212 10.58 7.22 -4.30
C ILE A 212 10.14 6.38 -3.09
N SER A 213 9.46 5.26 -3.32
CA SER A 213 8.86 4.51 -2.22
C SER A 213 8.83 3.00 -2.47
N ASP A 214 8.91 2.22 -1.39
CA ASP A 214 8.63 0.78 -1.38
C ASP A 214 7.21 0.46 -0.86
N SER A 215 6.38 1.47 -0.61
CA SER A 215 4.99 1.29 -0.22
C SER A 215 4.12 0.78 -1.38
N GLY A 216 3.17 -0.10 -1.09
CA GLY A 216 2.15 -0.52 -2.07
C GLY A 216 1.23 0.63 -2.49
N THR A 217 0.93 1.55 -1.56
CA THR A 217 0.01 2.67 -1.79
C THR A 217 0.57 3.76 -2.69
N ILE A 218 1.87 3.77 -2.98
CA ILE A 218 2.47 4.77 -3.89
C ILE A 218 1.80 4.78 -5.26
N SER A 219 1.38 3.62 -5.74
CA SER A 219 0.67 3.48 -7.02
C SER A 219 -0.69 4.19 -7.01
N GLU A 220 -1.42 4.06 -5.90
CA GLU A 220 -2.72 4.71 -5.70
C GLU A 220 -2.55 6.21 -5.48
N GLU A 221 -1.68 6.59 -4.54
CA GLU A 221 -1.41 7.98 -4.18
C GLU A 221 -0.92 8.80 -5.38
N SER A 222 0.06 8.29 -6.15
CA SER A 222 0.59 9.00 -7.31
C SER A 222 -0.44 9.14 -8.42
N SER A 223 -1.25 8.12 -8.66
CA SER A 223 -2.33 8.16 -9.65
C SER A 223 -3.43 9.14 -9.27
N ILE A 224 -3.87 9.16 -8.01
CA ILE A 224 -4.96 10.00 -7.52
C ILE A 224 -4.50 11.46 -7.38
N LEU A 225 -3.39 11.69 -6.69
CA LEU A 225 -2.86 13.02 -6.37
C LEU A 225 -2.01 13.65 -7.48
N ASN A 226 -1.73 12.88 -8.55
CA ASN A 226 -1.01 13.34 -9.73
C ASN A 226 0.38 13.89 -9.44
N PHE A 227 1.25 13.07 -8.86
CA PHE A 227 2.66 13.39 -8.66
C PHE A 227 3.58 12.31 -9.25
N LYS A 228 4.84 12.68 -9.52
CA LYS A 228 5.84 11.77 -10.09
C LYS A 228 6.35 10.77 -9.05
N ALA A 229 6.32 9.49 -9.38
CA ALA A 229 6.71 8.44 -8.44
C ALA A 229 7.53 7.32 -9.08
N LEU A 230 8.48 6.78 -8.30
CA LEU A 230 9.20 5.54 -8.55
C LEU A 230 8.91 4.54 -7.44
N ASN A 231 8.66 3.30 -7.81
CA ASN A 231 8.57 2.18 -6.88
C ASN A 231 9.90 1.44 -6.86
N ILE A 232 10.53 1.35 -5.67
CA ILE A 232 11.82 0.68 -5.46
C ILE A 232 11.68 -0.76 -4.96
N ARG A 233 10.54 -1.40 -5.21
CA ARG A 233 10.32 -2.83 -4.94
C ARG A 233 10.77 -3.69 -6.12
N GLU A 234 11.16 -4.93 -5.81
CA GLU A 234 11.41 -5.97 -6.83
C GLU A 234 10.13 -6.72 -7.22
N ALA A 235 9.12 -6.72 -6.35
CA ALA A 235 7.80 -7.30 -6.59
C ALA A 235 6.71 -6.38 -6.05
N HIS A 236 5.56 -6.33 -6.72
CA HIS A 236 4.43 -5.49 -6.30
C HIS A 236 3.09 -6.17 -6.53
N GLU A 237 2.08 -5.72 -5.80
CA GLU A 237 0.72 -6.26 -5.82
C GLU A 237 -0.29 -5.38 -6.58
N ARG A 238 0.16 -4.41 -7.38
CA ARG A 238 -0.68 -3.41 -8.07
C ARG A 238 -0.48 -3.44 -9.59
N PRO A 239 -0.81 -4.55 -10.28
CA PRO A 239 -0.58 -4.68 -11.72
C PRO A 239 -1.38 -3.66 -12.55
N GLU A 240 -2.54 -3.22 -12.08
CA GLU A 240 -3.36 -2.18 -12.70
C GLU A 240 -2.65 -0.83 -12.83
N ALA A 241 -1.73 -0.52 -11.92
CA ALA A 241 -0.90 0.67 -12.01
C ALA A 241 0.16 0.56 -13.11
N MET A 242 0.61 -0.66 -13.39
CA MET A 242 1.56 -0.93 -14.48
C MET A 242 0.88 -0.88 -15.84
N GLU A 243 -0.38 -1.29 -15.97
CA GLU A 243 -1.15 -1.17 -17.23
C GLU A 243 -1.31 0.28 -17.68
N GLU A 244 -1.44 1.21 -16.73
CA GLU A 244 -1.50 2.65 -17.04
C GLU A 244 -0.12 3.34 -16.97
N ALA A 245 0.94 2.59 -16.66
CA ALA A 245 2.29 3.13 -16.44
C ALA A 245 2.33 4.32 -15.45
N SER A 246 1.42 4.34 -14.47
CA SER A 246 1.28 5.44 -13.53
C SER A 246 2.44 5.56 -12.55
N VAL A 247 3.20 4.49 -12.39
CA VAL A 247 4.42 4.42 -11.58
C VAL A 247 5.42 3.48 -12.27
N MET A 248 6.71 3.76 -12.17
CA MET A 248 7.75 2.85 -12.67
C MET A 248 8.31 2.02 -11.52
N MET A 249 8.36 0.70 -11.69
CA MET A 249 9.04 -0.20 -10.77
C MET A 249 10.50 -0.36 -11.20
N VAL A 250 11.42 0.19 -10.41
CA VAL A 250 12.85 0.25 -10.72
C VAL A 250 13.73 -0.59 -9.79
N GLY A 251 13.14 -1.13 -8.70
CA GLY A 251 13.87 -1.85 -7.68
C GLY A 251 14.90 -0.98 -6.95
N LEU A 252 15.72 -1.60 -6.09
CA LEU A 252 16.84 -0.94 -5.41
C LEU A 252 18.13 -1.02 -6.27
N ASN A 253 18.04 -0.63 -7.54
CA ASN A 253 19.17 -0.53 -8.45
C ASN A 253 19.48 0.96 -8.68
N PRO A 254 20.66 1.46 -8.23
CA PRO A 254 21.00 2.88 -8.36
C PRO A 254 20.93 3.41 -9.80
N GLU A 255 21.43 2.64 -10.76
CA GLU A 255 21.40 3.04 -12.18
C GLU A 255 19.96 3.14 -12.70
N ARG A 256 19.10 2.16 -12.40
CA ARG A 256 17.70 2.15 -12.81
C ARG A 256 16.89 3.28 -12.16
N VAL A 257 17.17 3.58 -10.88
CA VAL A 257 16.55 4.73 -10.22
C VAL A 257 16.91 6.03 -10.93
N MET A 258 18.20 6.25 -11.26
CA MET A 258 18.63 7.46 -11.96
C MET A 258 18.05 7.55 -13.38
N GLN A 259 17.95 6.44 -14.11
CA GLN A 259 17.26 6.37 -15.41
C GLN A 259 15.77 6.70 -15.26
N GLY A 260 15.08 6.12 -14.28
CA GLY A 260 13.68 6.40 -13.99
C GLY A 260 13.45 7.88 -13.64
N LEU A 261 14.31 8.48 -12.83
CA LEU A 261 14.24 9.90 -12.51
C LEU A 261 14.42 10.79 -13.76
N SER A 262 15.29 10.41 -14.69
CA SER A 262 15.46 11.11 -15.96
C SER A 262 14.20 11.01 -16.82
N GLU A 263 13.61 9.82 -16.94
CA GLU A 263 12.39 9.60 -17.73
C GLU A 263 11.19 10.37 -17.19
N LEU A 264 11.05 10.44 -15.85
CA LEU A 264 9.97 11.21 -15.22
C LEU A 264 10.02 12.72 -15.54
N GLN A 265 11.12 13.25 -16.06
CA GLN A 265 11.15 14.65 -16.50
C GLN A 265 10.20 14.87 -17.69
N ASN A 266 9.96 13.84 -18.51
CA ASN A 266 9.05 13.88 -19.66
C ASN A 266 7.57 13.80 -19.24
N GLN A 267 7.28 13.42 -17.99
CA GLN A 267 5.92 13.39 -17.47
C GLN A 267 5.40 14.82 -17.23
N ASN A 268 4.33 15.17 -17.93
CA ASN A 268 3.65 16.45 -17.75
C ASN A 268 2.46 16.27 -16.80
N LEU A 269 2.55 16.92 -15.63
CA LEU A 269 1.50 16.85 -14.60
C LEU A 269 0.32 17.78 -14.89
N GLU A 270 0.52 18.87 -15.67
CA GLU A 270 -0.53 19.81 -16.01
C GLU A 270 -1.50 19.23 -17.04
N THR A 271 -0.97 18.65 -18.11
CA THR A 271 -1.77 17.99 -19.14
C THR A 271 -2.17 16.57 -18.77
N ARG A 272 -1.55 16.02 -17.72
CA ARG A 272 -1.76 14.66 -17.24
C ARG A 272 -1.67 13.64 -18.37
N ASN A 273 -0.50 13.58 -19.03
CA ASN A 273 -0.26 12.70 -20.17
C ASN A 273 -0.32 11.18 -19.87
N PHE A 274 -0.39 10.79 -18.59
CA PHE A 274 -0.71 9.43 -18.16
C PHE A 274 -2.09 9.39 -17.55
N ARG A 275 -2.92 8.44 -17.97
CA ARG A 275 -4.29 8.28 -17.45
C ARG A 275 -4.28 7.92 -15.97
N PRO A 276 -5.25 8.41 -15.19
CA PRO A 276 -5.49 7.86 -13.86
C PRO A 276 -5.89 6.40 -13.96
N VAL A 277 -5.43 5.58 -13.02
CA VAL A 277 -5.92 4.20 -12.89
C VAL A 277 -7.41 4.24 -12.55
N ALA A 278 -8.25 3.67 -13.41
CA ALA A 278 -9.70 3.75 -13.27
C ALA A 278 -10.20 3.17 -11.93
N ASP A 279 -9.60 2.05 -11.51
CA ASP A 279 -9.96 1.35 -10.28
C ASP A 279 -9.57 2.13 -9.00
N TYR A 280 -8.74 3.17 -9.13
CA TYR A 280 -8.36 4.07 -8.03
C TYR A 280 -9.18 5.37 -7.99
N SER A 281 -10.12 5.56 -8.91
CA SER A 281 -10.90 6.81 -9.03
C SER A 281 -12.36 6.64 -8.63
N ILE A 282 -12.67 5.66 -7.81
CA ILE A 282 -14.03 5.33 -7.37
C ILE A 282 -14.41 6.16 -6.14
N PRO A 283 -15.43 7.02 -6.20
CA PRO A 283 -15.71 7.99 -5.14
C PRO A 283 -16.60 7.49 -4.00
N ASN A 284 -17.10 6.25 -4.06
CA ASN A 284 -18.12 5.74 -3.15
C ASN A 284 -17.88 4.27 -2.73
N VAL A 285 -16.62 3.90 -2.52
CA VAL A 285 -16.25 2.53 -2.16
C VAL A 285 -16.83 2.14 -0.80
N SER A 286 -16.78 3.04 0.19
CA SER A 286 -17.33 2.79 1.52
C SER A 286 -18.83 2.50 1.49
N ASP A 287 -19.61 3.29 0.75
CA ASP A 287 -21.05 3.05 0.56
C ASP A 287 -21.33 1.72 -0.15
N LYS A 288 -20.53 1.39 -1.16
CA LYS A 288 -20.63 0.09 -1.87
C LYS A 288 -20.40 -1.07 -0.89
N VAL A 289 -19.34 -1.00 -0.10
CA VAL A 289 -18.99 -2.06 0.87
C VAL A 289 -20.11 -2.27 1.88
N VAL A 290 -20.66 -1.21 2.46
CA VAL A 290 -21.78 -1.30 3.40
C VAL A 290 -22.99 -1.97 2.74
N ARG A 291 -23.36 -1.56 1.52
CA ARG A 291 -24.49 -2.15 0.79
C ARG A 291 -24.26 -3.62 0.43
N ILE A 292 -23.03 -3.99 0.08
CA ILE A 292 -22.67 -5.38 -0.19
C ILE A 292 -22.79 -6.22 1.08
N ILE A 293 -22.27 -5.74 2.21
CA ILE A 293 -22.39 -6.46 3.49
C ILE A 293 -23.86 -6.70 3.84
N LEU A 294 -24.69 -5.66 3.77
CA LEU A 294 -26.13 -5.77 4.05
C LEU A 294 -26.85 -6.73 3.09
N SER A 295 -26.44 -6.77 1.82
CA SER A 295 -27.07 -7.63 0.80
C SER A 295 -26.65 -9.09 0.92
N TYR A 296 -25.40 -9.34 1.30
CA TYR A 296 -24.84 -10.69 1.21
C TYR A 296 -24.74 -11.42 2.54
N THR A 297 -24.93 -10.78 3.69
CA THR A 297 -24.90 -11.45 5.00
C THR A 297 -25.87 -12.62 5.07
N ASP A 298 -27.15 -12.39 4.79
CA ASP A 298 -28.16 -13.46 4.80
C ASP A 298 -28.02 -14.41 3.60
N TYR A 299 -27.54 -13.92 2.46
CA TYR A 299 -27.20 -14.77 1.32
C TYR A 299 -26.16 -15.83 1.70
N VAL A 300 -25.08 -15.42 2.36
CA VAL A 300 -24.02 -16.33 2.83
C VAL A 300 -24.57 -17.34 3.83
N LYS A 301 -25.34 -16.90 4.83
CA LYS A 301 -25.97 -17.80 5.82
C LYS A 301 -26.81 -18.88 5.13
N ARG A 302 -27.66 -18.48 4.19
CA ARG A 302 -28.54 -19.39 3.46
C ARG A 302 -27.80 -20.30 2.47
N VAL A 303 -26.89 -19.74 1.66
CA VAL A 303 -26.26 -20.46 0.52
C VAL A 303 -25.04 -21.26 0.95
N VAL A 304 -24.23 -20.73 1.87
CA VAL A 304 -22.98 -21.37 2.30
C VAL A 304 -23.23 -22.35 3.47
N TRP A 305 -24.05 -21.96 4.43
CA TRP A 305 -24.26 -22.78 5.63
C TRP A 305 -25.63 -23.45 5.70
N GLY A 306 -26.52 -23.19 4.75
CA GLY A 306 -27.85 -23.83 4.71
C GLY A 306 -28.75 -23.41 5.86
N GLU A 307 -28.49 -22.25 6.48
CA GLU A 307 -29.36 -21.70 7.52
C GLU A 307 -30.69 -21.25 6.89
N ARG A 308 -31.82 -21.55 7.60
CA ARG A 308 -33.17 -21.22 7.14
C ARG A 308 -33.67 -19.93 7.75
#